data_73fd2be9eba9a94ff078ad93c52ccbc0
#
_entry.id   73fd2be9eba9a94ff078ad93c52ccbc0
#
_cell.length_a   1.000
_cell.length_b   1.000
_cell.length_c   1.000
_cell.angle_alpha   90.00
_cell.angle_beta   90.00
_cell.angle_gamma   90.00
#
_symmetry.space_group_name_H-M   'P 1'
#
loop_
_entity.id
_entity.type
_entity.pdbx_description
1 polymer ?
#
loop_
_entity_poly.entity_id
_entity_poly.type
_entity_poly.pdbx_seq_one_letter_code
_entity_poly.pdbx_strand_id
1 'polypeptide(L)'
;RASNYTSDFVNYNGKWMNTKKLVAEALEQVYALFGLDFRQDADLVAGLKMHFHGLIERVKNQVRMEDVFVEEIKRKYPLVFEMGIYVLEFLEQRLERPISDVESCYIALHLGAASERMNSVRKYRAVMILPHNQSFSDMCVKKISDMFRERMEVVKAFGYFEEDEVSALDPDLLLSTFP
;
A
#
# COMPACT_ATOMS: atom_id res chain seq x y z
N ARG A 1 -20.43 -16.63 24.03
CA ARG A 1 -19.20 -15.94 23.51
C ARG A 1 -18.63 -16.82 22.41
N ALA A 2 -19.10 -16.63 21.17
CA ALA A 2 -18.54 -17.28 20.00
C ALA A 2 -17.20 -16.60 19.70
N SER A 3 -16.09 -17.29 19.88
CA SER A 3 -14.80 -16.88 19.35
C SER A 3 -14.87 -17.00 17.83
N ASN A 4 -14.89 -15.87 17.14
CA ASN A 4 -14.78 -15.83 15.68
C ASN A 4 -13.35 -16.20 15.27
N TYR A 5 -12.96 -17.45 15.44
CA TYR A 5 -11.84 -18.03 14.73
C TYR A 5 -12.33 -18.27 13.30
N THR A 6 -12.09 -17.32 12.41
CA THR A 6 -12.15 -17.59 10.97
C THR A 6 -11.10 -18.65 10.68
N SER A 7 -11.56 -19.87 10.41
CA SER A 7 -10.69 -20.96 9.98
C SER A 7 -9.84 -20.50 8.79
N ASP A 8 -8.56 -20.90 8.74
CA ASP A 8 -7.73 -20.68 7.56
C ASP A 8 -8.19 -21.51 6.35
N PHE A 9 -9.18 -22.37 6.55
CA PHE A 9 -9.69 -23.28 5.54
C PHE A 9 -11.14 -22.98 5.19
N VAL A 10 -11.45 -23.05 3.89
CA VAL A 10 -12.81 -22.98 3.35
C VAL A 10 -13.05 -24.14 2.41
N ASN A 11 -14.21 -24.78 2.50
CA ASN A 11 -14.58 -25.86 1.60
C ASN A 11 -15.12 -25.30 0.30
N TYR A 12 -14.44 -25.61 -0.80
CA TYR A 12 -14.84 -25.24 -2.15
C TYR A 12 -15.07 -26.52 -2.97
N ASN A 13 -16.32 -26.86 -3.22
CA ASN A 13 -16.73 -28.03 -4.01
C ASN A 13 -16.07 -29.35 -3.55
N GLY A 14 -15.99 -29.56 -2.25
CA GLY A 14 -15.37 -30.76 -1.67
C GLY A 14 -13.84 -30.70 -1.48
N LYS A 15 -13.21 -29.63 -1.94
CA LYS A 15 -11.78 -29.38 -1.75
C LYS A 15 -11.57 -28.33 -0.66
N TRP A 16 -10.71 -28.60 0.31
CA TRP A 16 -10.33 -27.62 1.33
C TRP A 16 -9.28 -26.66 0.79
N MET A 17 -9.62 -25.37 0.76
CA MET A 17 -8.75 -24.28 0.34
C MET A 17 -8.17 -23.59 1.58
N ASN A 18 -6.84 -23.41 1.61
CA ASN A 18 -6.16 -22.68 2.67
C ASN A 18 -6.03 -21.22 2.28
N THR A 19 -6.85 -20.33 2.87
CA THR A 19 -6.87 -18.89 2.55
C THR A 19 -5.57 -18.19 2.93
N LYS A 20 -4.93 -18.59 4.04
CA LYS A 20 -3.63 -18.04 4.43
C LYS A 20 -2.54 -18.33 3.39
N LYS A 21 -2.54 -19.55 2.86
CA LYS A 21 -1.61 -19.95 1.78
C LYS A 21 -1.90 -19.20 0.49
N LEU A 22 -3.18 -19.05 0.11
CA LEU A 22 -3.58 -18.29 -1.07
C LEU A 22 -3.13 -16.82 -0.99
N VAL A 23 -3.28 -16.18 0.17
CA VAL A 23 -2.80 -14.80 0.38
C VAL A 23 -1.28 -14.74 0.22
N ALA A 24 -0.53 -15.65 0.83
CA ALA A 24 0.92 -15.67 0.73
C ALA A 24 1.37 -15.81 -0.73
N GLU A 25 0.78 -16.73 -1.50
CA GLU A 25 1.09 -16.94 -2.91
C GLU A 25 0.70 -15.71 -3.76
N ALA A 26 -0.46 -15.09 -3.52
CA ALA A 26 -0.89 -13.89 -4.22
C ALA A 26 0.07 -12.71 -3.98
N LEU A 27 0.50 -12.49 -2.75
CA LEU A 27 1.45 -11.42 -2.41
C LEU A 27 2.85 -11.67 -2.94
N GLU A 28 3.27 -12.94 -3.03
CA GLU A 28 4.53 -13.31 -3.69
C GLU A 28 4.50 -12.95 -5.19
N GLN A 29 3.38 -13.20 -5.87
CA GLN A 29 3.22 -12.84 -7.28
C GLN A 29 3.14 -11.32 -7.49
N VAL A 30 2.46 -10.58 -6.60
CA VAL A 30 2.44 -9.11 -6.61
C VAL A 30 3.86 -8.56 -6.47
N TYR A 31 4.65 -9.11 -5.54
CA TYR A 31 6.05 -8.72 -5.38
C TYR A 31 6.88 -9.00 -6.64
N ALA A 32 6.75 -10.18 -7.21
CA ALA A 32 7.50 -10.58 -8.40
C ALA A 32 7.19 -9.70 -9.63
N LEU A 33 5.92 -9.28 -9.80
CA LEU A 33 5.48 -8.53 -10.98
C LEU A 33 5.62 -7.01 -10.80
N PHE A 34 5.24 -6.49 -9.63
CA PHE A 34 5.16 -5.04 -9.37
C PHE A 34 6.32 -4.51 -8.53
N GLY A 35 7.15 -5.38 -7.94
CA GLY A 35 8.26 -4.98 -7.07
C GLY A 35 7.85 -4.44 -5.71
N LEU A 36 6.58 -4.52 -5.34
CA LEU A 36 6.03 -4.03 -4.07
C LEU A 36 5.89 -5.18 -3.08
N ASP A 37 6.67 -5.13 -2.01
CA ASP A 37 6.70 -6.19 -0.99
C ASP A 37 5.72 -5.93 0.15
N PHE A 38 4.55 -6.53 0.06
CA PHE A 38 3.50 -6.47 1.08
C PHE A 38 3.47 -7.68 2.02
N ARG A 39 4.37 -8.64 1.87
CA ARG A 39 4.31 -9.93 2.56
C ARG A 39 4.40 -9.83 4.09
N GLN A 40 4.99 -8.76 4.60
CA GLN A 40 5.14 -8.50 6.02
C GLN A 40 4.07 -7.57 6.60
N ASP A 41 3.13 -7.07 5.80
CA ASP A 41 2.01 -6.24 6.29
C ASP A 41 0.94 -7.13 6.92
N ALA A 42 0.96 -7.22 8.25
CA ALA A 42 0.06 -8.10 9.01
C ALA A 42 -1.42 -7.71 8.83
N ASP A 43 -1.73 -6.43 8.70
CA ASP A 43 -3.09 -5.93 8.51
C ASP A 43 -3.62 -6.31 7.13
N LEU A 44 -2.77 -6.18 6.09
CA LEU A 44 -3.11 -6.61 4.75
C LEU A 44 -3.36 -8.12 4.69
N VAL A 45 -2.44 -8.91 5.25
CA VAL A 45 -2.55 -10.38 5.27
C VAL A 45 -3.85 -10.82 5.96
N ALA A 46 -4.18 -10.22 7.11
CA ALA A 46 -5.42 -10.50 7.82
C ALA A 46 -6.66 -10.08 7.01
N GLY A 47 -6.65 -8.88 6.43
CA GLY A 47 -7.75 -8.37 5.61
C GLY A 47 -7.99 -9.21 4.36
N LEU A 48 -6.95 -9.54 3.61
CA LEU A 48 -7.06 -10.39 2.42
C LEU A 48 -7.49 -11.82 2.77
N LYS A 49 -7.03 -12.37 3.89
CA LYS A 49 -7.48 -13.70 4.34
C LYS A 49 -8.99 -13.73 4.55
N MET A 50 -9.53 -12.74 5.23
CA MET A 50 -10.97 -12.61 5.43
C MET A 50 -11.71 -12.39 4.11
N HIS A 51 -11.18 -11.52 3.25
CA HIS A 51 -11.78 -11.23 1.95
C HIS A 51 -11.80 -12.48 1.05
N PHE A 52 -10.70 -13.21 0.94
CA PHE A 52 -10.60 -14.45 0.14
C PHE A 52 -11.56 -15.52 0.66
N HIS A 53 -11.70 -15.66 1.98
CA HIS A 53 -12.67 -16.57 2.56
C HIS A 53 -14.10 -16.23 2.10
N GLY A 54 -14.49 -14.97 2.25
CA GLY A 54 -15.81 -14.50 1.81
C GLY A 54 -16.01 -14.59 0.30
N LEU A 55 -14.96 -14.29 -0.50
CA LEU A 55 -14.99 -14.40 -1.95
C LEU A 55 -15.24 -15.85 -2.40
N ILE A 56 -14.51 -16.81 -1.83
CA ILE A 56 -14.69 -18.23 -2.16
C ILE A 56 -16.11 -18.69 -1.83
N GLU A 57 -16.66 -18.28 -0.69
CA GLU A 57 -18.06 -18.58 -0.33
C GLU A 57 -19.07 -17.93 -1.30
N ARG A 58 -18.83 -16.68 -1.76
CA ARG A 58 -19.68 -16.03 -2.77
C ARG A 58 -19.62 -16.74 -4.11
N VAL A 59 -18.43 -17.11 -4.58
CA VAL A 59 -18.24 -17.86 -5.84
C VAL A 59 -18.96 -19.21 -5.77
N LYS A 60 -18.81 -19.93 -4.67
CA LYS A 60 -19.48 -21.21 -4.42
C LYS A 60 -21.01 -21.08 -4.48
N ASN A 61 -21.55 -20.05 -3.83
CA ASN A 61 -22.98 -19.81 -3.71
C ASN A 61 -23.55 -18.95 -4.86
N GLN A 62 -22.75 -18.55 -5.85
CA GLN A 62 -23.12 -17.72 -6.99
C GLN A 62 -23.70 -16.35 -6.58
N VAL A 63 -23.24 -15.80 -5.45
CA VAL A 63 -23.61 -14.47 -4.97
C VAL A 63 -22.70 -13.43 -5.63
N ARG A 64 -23.29 -12.36 -6.16
CA ARG A 64 -22.54 -11.22 -6.71
C ARG A 64 -22.56 -10.06 -5.74
N MET A 65 -21.44 -9.33 -5.67
CA MET A 65 -21.39 -8.04 -4.98
C MET A 65 -21.91 -6.93 -5.89
N GLU A 66 -22.42 -5.85 -5.29
CA GLU A 66 -22.83 -4.67 -6.03
C GLU A 66 -21.62 -3.88 -6.54
N ASP A 67 -21.74 -3.37 -7.76
CA ASP A 67 -20.73 -2.53 -8.38
C ASP A 67 -20.92 -1.07 -7.94
N VAL A 68 -20.23 -0.67 -6.85
CA VAL A 68 -20.39 0.67 -6.30
C VAL A 68 -19.22 1.61 -6.68
N PHE A 69 -18.02 1.11 -6.97
CA PHE A 69 -16.81 1.95 -7.07
C PHE A 69 -15.79 1.59 -8.16
N VAL A 70 -16.07 0.65 -9.04
CA VAL A 70 -15.08 0.11 -10.00
C VAL A 70 -14.43 1.22 -10.83
N GLU A 71 -15.24 2.06 -11.50
CA GLU A 71 -14.72 3.13 -12.36
C GLU A 71 -13.99 4.23 -11.59
N GLU A 72 -14.39 4.50 -10.35
CA GLU A 72 -13.71 5.48 -9.51
C GLU A 72 -12.32 5.00 -9.08
N ILE A 73 -12.21 3.75 -8.62
CA ILE A 73 -10.94 3.15 -8.20
C ILE A 73 -9.99 3.03 -9.39
N LYS A 74 -10.48 2.54 -10.52
CA LYS A 74 -9.72 2.42 -11.77
C LYS A 74 -9.13 3.76 -12.22
N ARG A 75 -9.91 4.83 -12.12
CA ARG A 75 -9.48 6.17 -12.54
C ARG A 75 -8.50 6.81 -11.57
N LYS A 76 -8.77 6.71 -10.24
CA LYS A 76 -7.98 7.39 -9.22
C LYS A 76 -6.71 6.63 -8.83
N TYR A 77 -6.76 5.31 -8.89
CA TYR A 77 -5.70 4.43 -8.40
C TYR A 77 -5.37 3.32 -9.41
N PRO A 78 -4.93 3.67 -10.63
CA PRO A 78 -4.77 2.70 -11.72
C PRO A 78 -3.80 1.56 -11.37
N LEU A 79 -2.66 1.84 -10.75
CA LEU A 79 -1.69 0.81 -10.37
C LEU A 79 -2.26 -0.17 -9.33
N VAL A 80 -2.96 0.36 -8.33
CA VAL A 80 -3.58 -0.47 -7.28
C VAL A 80 -4.70 -1.32 -7.87
N PHE A 81 -5.46 -0.76 -8.82
CA PHE A 81 -6.50 -1.49 -9.53
C PHE A 81 -5.91 -2.63 -10.37
N GLU A 82 -4.82 -2.39 -11.11
CA GLU A 82 -4.11 -3.43 -11.87
C GLU A 82 -3.60 -4.57 -10.98
N MET A 83 -3.05 -4.25 -9.81
CA MET A 83 -2.67 -5.26 -8.82
C MET A 83 -3.89 -6.08 -8.37
N GLY A 84 -5.03 -5.42 -8.15
CA GLY A 84 -6.28 -6.09 -7.79
C GLY A 84 -6.77 -7.07 -8.86
N ILE A 85 -6.73 -6.66 -10.13
CA ILE A 85 -7.06 -7.52 -11.29
C ILE A 85 -6.12 -8.74 -11.31
N TYR A 86 -4.82 -8.52 -11.15
CA TYR A 86 -3.83 -9.59 -11.18
C TYR A 86 -4.06 -10.64 -10.08
N VAL A 87 -4.39 -10.19 -8.86
CA VAL A 87 -4.74 -11.09 -7.77
C VAL A 87 -6.06 -11.82 -8.05
N LEU A 88 -7.03 -11.15 -8.69
CA LEU A 88 -8.27 -11.78 -9.10
C LEU A 88 -8.04 -12.90 -10.09
N GLU A 89 -7.25 -12.67 -11.16
CA GLU A 89 -6.88 -13.68 -12.14
C GLU A 89 -6.18 -14.88 -11.51
N PHE A 90 -5.28 -14.63 -10.54
CA PHE A 90 -4.66 -15.69 -9.75
C PHE A 90 -5.71 -16.55 -9.04
N LEU A 91 -6.72 -15.94 -8.41
CA LEU A 91 -7.80 -16.66 -7.73
C LEU A 91 -8.69 -17.42 -8.71
N GLU A 92 -9.01 -16.85 -9.87
CA GLU A 92 -9.77 -17.52 -10.94
C GLU A 92 -9.08 -18.81 -11.40
N GLN A 93 -7.76 -18.78 -11.56
CA GLN A 93 -6.98 -19.97 -11.89
C GLN A 93 -7.05 -21.05 -10.79
N ARG A 94 -7.03 -20.62 -9.52
CA ARG A 94 -7.10 -21.54 -8.38
C ARG A 94 -8.47 -22.14 -8.15
N LEU A 95 -9.51 -21.38 -8.44
CA LEU A 95 -10.93 -21.81 -8.31
C LEU A 95 -11.46 -22.44 -9.60
N GLU A 96 -10.71 -22.34 -10.71
CA GLU A 96 -11.12 -22.82 -12.03
C GLU A 96 -12.48 -22.25 -12.45
N ARG A 97 -12.71 -20.97 -12.12
CA ARG A 97 -13.97 -20.29 -12.34
C ARG A 97 -13.80 -18.78 -12.49
N PRO A 98 -14.55 -18.13 -13.39
CA PRO A 98 -14.56 -16.69 -13.48
C PRO A 98 -15.17 -16.08 -12.21
N ILE A 99 -14.56 -14.97 -11.78
CA ILE A 99 -14.96 -14.19 -10.60
C ILE A 99 -15.44 -12.82 -11.07
N SER A 100 -16.35 -12.19 -10.35
CA SER A 100 -16.82 -10.84 -10.70
C SER A 100 -15.71 -9.81 -10.59
N ASP A 101 -15.57 -8.93 -11.57
CA ASP A 101 -14.58 -7.84 -11.60
C ASP A 101 -14.69 -6.90 -10.37
N VAL A 102 -15.87 -6.84 -9.75
CA VAL A 102 -16.09 -6.06 -8.53
C VAL A 102 -15.18 -6.53 -7.38
N GLU A 103 -14.87 -7.82 -7.32
CA GLU A 103 -13.97 -8.37 -6.28
C GLU A 103 -12.54 -7.80 -6.41
N SER A 104 -12.08 -7.48 -7.64
CA SER A 104 -10.77 -6.85 -7.84
C SER A 104 -10.67 -5.48 -7.17
N CYS A 105 -11.77 -4.72 -7.12
CA CYS A 105 -11.82 -3.43 -6.46
C CYS A 105 -11.65 -3.53 -4.96
N TYR A 106 -12.27 -4.51 -4.33
CA TYR A 106 -12.09 -4.74 -2.90
C TYR A 106 -10.68 -5.22 -2.57
N ILE A 107 -10.10 -6.09 -3.41
CA ILE A 107 -8.69 -6.48 -3.30
C ILE A 107 -7.79 -5.24 -3.48
N ALA A 108 -8.07 -4.41 -4.48
CA ALA A 108 -7.35 -3.16 -4.71
C ALA A 108 -7.41 -2.20 -3.52
N LEU A 109 -8.55 -2.08 -2.83
CA LEU A 109 -8.67 -1.26 -1.62
C LEU A 109 -7.75 -1.77 -0.50
N HIS A 110 -7.67 -3.07 -0.29
CA HIS A 110 -6.74 -3.64 0.69
C HIS A 110 -5.28 -3.36 0.32
N LEU A 111 -4.90 -3.55 -0.94
CA LEU A 111 -3.54 -3.26 -1.43
C LEU A 111 -3.23 -1.75 -1.39
N GLY A 112 -4.20 -0.90 -1.68
CA GLY A 112 -4.08 0.55 -1.57
C GLY A 112 -3.79 1.02 -0.15
N ALA A 113 -4.53 0.50 0.82
CA ALA A 113 -4.30 0.78 2.23
C ALA A 113 -2.90 0.33 2.68
N ALA A 114 -2.42 -0.82 2.22
CA ALA A 114 -1.07 -1.30 2.48
C ALA A 114 -0.01 -0.40 1.83
N SER A 115 -0.24 0.07 0.59
CA SER A 115 0.64 1.02 -0.10
C SER A 115 0.76 2.33 0.66
N GLU A 116 -0.34 2.86 1.19
CA GLU A 116 -0.31 4.08 2.02
C GLU A 116 0.48 3.86 3.32
N ARG A 117 0.33 2.71 3.99
CA ARG A 117 1.15 2.37 5.17
C ARG A 117 2.63 2.27 4.83
N MET A 118 2.98 1.62 3.72
CA MET A 118 4.36 1.50 3.26
C MET A 118 4.97 2.88 2.97
N ASN A 119 4.22 3.77 2.33
CA ASN A 119 4.67 5.12 2.01
C ASN A 119 4.75 6.02 3.25
N SER A 120 3.90 5.82 4.27
CA SER A 120 3.91 6.60 5.51
C SER A 120 5.10 6.27 6.42
N VAL A 121 5.67 5.08 6.32
CA VAL A 121 6.84 4.67 7.10
C VAL A 121 8.14 5.30 6.55
N ARG A 122 8.21 5.60 5.24
CA ARG A 122 9.37 6.23 4.63
C ARG A 122 9.15 7.74 4.48
N LYS A 123 9.64 8.51 5.45
CA LYS A 123 9.76 9.97 5.29
C LYS A 123 10.96 10.29 4.44
N TYR A 124 10.78 11.20 3.46
CA TYR A 124 11.89 11.75 2.70
C TYR A 124 12.78 12.60 3.62
N ARG A 125 14.07 12.36 3.55
CA ARG A 125 15.09 13.13 4.29
C ARG A 125 15.42 14.39 3.49
N ALA A 126 15.07 15.55 4.03
CA ALA A 126 15.30 16.84 3.36
C ALA A 126 16.39 17.63 4.05
N VAL A 127 17.26 18.23 3.25
CA VAL A 127 18.19 19.28 3.66
C VAL A 127 17.70 20.60 3.10
N MET A 128 17.71 21.65 3.93
CA MET A 128 17.32 23.00 3.51
C MET A 128 18.53 23.93 3.44
N ILE A 129 18.59 24.76 2.39
CA ILE A 129 19.56 25.84 2.26
C ILE A 129 18.83 27.16 2.41
N LEU A 130 19.09 27.85 3.52
CA LEU A 130 18.36 29.04 3.94
C LEU A 130 19.35 30.16 4.34
N PRO A 131 19.88 30.94 3.41
CA PRO A 131 20.95 31.92 3.65
C PRO A 131 20.47 33.19 4.33
N HIS A 132 19.67 33.08 5.36
CA HIS A 132 19.12 34.18 6.11
C HIS A 132 19.44 34.04 7.60
N ASN A 133 18.98 35.01 8.39
CA ASN A 133 19.19 34.95 9.82
C ASN A 133 18.53 33.73 10.46
N GLN A 134 19.02 33.32 11.62
CA GLN A 134 18.59 32.11 12.31
C GLN A 134 17.07 32.07 12.54
N SER A 135 16.47 33.18 12.95
CA SER A 135 15.03 33.24 13.24
C SER A 135 14.17 32.97 12.01
N PHE A 136 14.58 33.44 10.83
CA PHE A 136 13.90 33.16 9.57
C PHE A 136 14.08 31.70 9.18
N SER A 137 15.27 31.16 9.32
CA SER A 137 15.57 29.76 9.04
C SER A 137 14.73 28.83 9.92
N ASP A 138 14.67 29.07 11.22
CA ASP A 138 13.90 28.30 12.19
C ASP A 138 12.38 28.33 11.85
N MET A 139 11.88 29.50 11.45
CA MET A 139 10.49 29.64 11.02
C MET A 139 10.20 28.82 9.75
N CYS A 140 11.08 28.88 8.77
CA CYS A 140 10.94 28.11 7.52
C CYS A 140 10.99 26.60 7.78
N VAL A 141 11.97 26.15 8.54
CA VAL A 141 12.11 24.72 8.92
C VAL A 141 10.85 24.25 9.64
N LYS A 142 10.38 25.01 10.62
CA LYS A 142 9.16 24.67 11.36
C LYS A 142 7.95 24.59 10.45
N LYS A 143 7.74 25.58 9.59
CA LYS A 143 6.59 25.63 8.67
C LYS A 143 6.59 24.45 7.70
N ILE A 144 7.73 24.15 7.08
CA ILE A 144 7.88 23.03 6.15
C ILE A 144 7.68 21.70 6.88
N SER A 145 8.30 21.51 8.04
CA SER A 145 8.15 20.30 8.85
C SER A 145 6.69 20.07 9.28
N ASP A 146 5.96 21.14 9.63
CA ASP A 146 4.55 21.02 10.00
C ASP A 146 3.65 20.69 8.79
N MET A 147 3.92 21.30 7.61
CA MET A 147 3.17 21.05 6.39
C MET A 147 3.33 19.63 5.84
N PHE A 148 4.53 19.07 5.97
CA PHE A 148 4.88 17.77 5.37
C PHE A 148 5.23 16.69 6.39
N ARG A 149 4.77 16.84 7.63
CA ARG A 149 5.08 15.99 8.79
C ARG A 149 5.02 14.49 8.50
N GLU A 150 4.02 14.06 7.73
CA GLU A 150 3.82 12.64 7.44
C GLU A 150 4.72 12.11 6.31
N ARG A 151 5.28 13.00 5.49
CA ARG A 151 6.02 12.64 4.27
C ARG A 151 7.49 13.00 4.28
N MET A 152 7.89 13.97 5.11
CA MET A 152 9.23 14.53 5.06
C MET A 152 9.75 14.85 6.46
N GLU A 153 11.05 14.63 6.65
CA GLU A 153 11.83 15.05 7.81
C GLU A 153 12.92 16.02 7.36
N VAL A 154 12.95 17.22 7.93
CA VAL A 154 14.06 18.14 7.73
C VAL A 154 15.23 17.74 8.62
N VAL A 155 16.25 17.15 8.01
CA VAL A 155 17.42 16.59 8.72
C VAL A 155 18.34 17.71 9.22
N LYS A 156 18.59 18.71 8.38
CA LYS A 156 19.43 19.86 8.68
C LYS A 156 19.08 21.05 7.78
N ALA A 157 19.29 22.25 8.29
CA ALA A 157 19.26 23.48 7.53
C ALA A 157 20.64 24.14 7.56
N PHE A 158 21.11 24.57 6.39
CA PHE A 158 22.39 25.28 6.21
C PHE A 158 22.13 26.72 5.76
N GLY A 159 23.04 27.61 6.15
CA GLY A 159 23.04 29.00 5.65
C GLY A 159 23.59 29.17 4.23
N TYR A 160 24.32 28.19 3.75
CA TYR A 160 24.96 28.14 2.43
C TYR A 160 25.17 26.68 2.00
N PHE A 161 25.37 26.45 0.73
CA PHE A 161 25.56 25.10 0.19
C PHE A 161 27.00 24.65 0.36
N GLU A 162 27.21 23.56 1.09
CA GLU A 162 28.47 22.82 1.17
C GLU A 162 28.25 21.38 0.72
N GLU A 163 28.79 21.05 -0.46
CA GLU A 163 28.56 19.77 -1.12
C GLU A 163 28.93 18.55 -0.23
N ASP A 164 30.10 18.62 0.41
CA ASP A 164 30.58 17.52 1.25
C ASP A 164 29.70 17.27 2.48
N GLU A 165 29.27 18.34 3.16
CA GLU A 165 28.38 18.21 4.33
C GLU A 165 26.97 17.76 3.95
N VAL A 166 26.44 18.26 2.85
CA VAL A 166 25.12 17.87 2.35
C VAL A 166 25.14 16.41 1.89
N SER A 167 26.17 16.01 1.13
CA SER A 167 26.32 14.64 0.64
C SER A 167 26.50 13.63 1.77
N ALA A 168 27.21 14.01 2.85
CA ALA A 168 27.37 13.16 4.03
C ALA A 168 26.05 12.84 4.77
N LEU A 169 25.03 13.67 4.60
CA LEU A 169 23.69 13.45 5.19
C LEU A 169 22.82 12.53 4.34
N ASP A 170 23.24 12.21 3.10
CA ASP A 170 22.49 11.38 2.14
C ASP A 170 20.99 11.77 2.07
N PRO A 171 20.68 13.02 1.70
CA PRO A 171 19.31 13.49 1.63
C PRO A 171 18.60 13.00 0.37
N ASP A 172 17.29 12.70 0.50
CA ASP A 172 16.42 12.44 -0.66
C ASP A 172 16.04 13.73 -1.39
N LEU A 173 16.01 14.86 -0.66
CA LEU A 173 15.58 16.17 -1.16
C LEU A 173 16.52 17.28 -0.71
N LEU A 174 16.81 18.21 -1.63
CA LEU A 174 17.48 19.47 -1.34
C LEU A 174 16.49 20.61 -1.62
N LEU A 175 16.17 21.38 -0.61
CA LEU A 175 15.27 22.53 -0.68
C LEU A 175 16.06 23.82 -0.54
N SER A 176 15.93 24.73 -1.47
CA SER A 176 16.62 26.02 -1.45
C SER A 176 15.64 27.17 -1.65
N THR A 177 15.88 28.31 -0.97
CA THR A 177 15.21 29.59 -1.24
C THR A 177 15.88 30.38 -2.35
N PHE A 178 16.99 29.86 -2.90
CA PHE A 178 17.67 30.41 -4.08
C PHE A 178 17.39 29.58 -5.32
N PRO A 179 17.42 30.19 -6.50
CA PRO A 179 17.41 29.48 -7.76
C PRO A 179 18.71 28.67 -7.98
#